data_d105a7ef73fda0bc2972a8a6333bc8b1
#
_entry.id   d105a7ef73fda0bc2972a8a6333bc8b1
#
_cell.length_a   1.000
_cell.length_b   1.000
_cell.length_c   1.000
_cell.angle_alpha   90.00
_cell.angle_beta   90.00
_cell.angle_gamma   90.00
#
_symmetry.space_group_name_H-M   'P 1'
#
loop_
_entity.id
_entity.type
_entity.pdbx_description
1 polymer ?
#
loop_
_entity_poly.entity_id
_entity_poly.type
_entity_poly.pdbx_seq_one_letter_code
_entity_poly.pdbx_strand_id
1 'polypeptide(L)'
;MPVRPRHIAIVGAGFSGAVIARELAEAGHRVDVFDSRSHVAGNCHTERQDGDVMVHVYGPHIFHTAHEHVWQYMNRFGTMMPYNHKVKATTQGKVFSLPVNLLTINQFFGKTFTPAEAEAFITSIGDQSITDPQSFRDQGLRFVGPELYAAFFDGYTRKQWGVDPVELPASILARLPVRFNYDDSYFNHPYQAIPRDGYTPIVANILDHPGITVTLGVVKSRADLEAADHVVWSGPIDAYFGFEHGRLGYRTLDFERQVHDGDFQGCAVMNYGDPNVPYTRITEHKHFASWETHQKTVTYHEYSRLADPNDVPYYPIRLVKEKGQLQQYVHEVGKLSNITFAGRLGTYRYLDMDVTIHEALGAVRALLTAWENDTAVSPFSVDPL
;
A
#
# COMPACT_ATOMS: atom_id res chain seq x y z
N MET A 1 21.53 32.39 -2.56
CA MET A 1 20.68 33.22 -3.44
C MET A 1 19.29 32.60 -3.41
N PRO A 2 18.18 33.33 -3.56
CA PRO A 2 16.86 32.69 -3.69
C PRO A 2 16.89 31.74 -4.89
N VAL A 3 16.41 30.53 -4.71
CA VAL A 3 16.33 29.53 -5.79
C VAL A 3 15.43 30.11 -6.90
N ARG A 4 15.90 30.09 -8.14
CA ARG A 4 15.09 30.56 -9.28
C ARG A 4 13.80 29.72 -9.36
N PRO A 5 12.62 30.35 -9.43
CA PRO A 5 11.36 29.62 -9.66
C PRO A 5 11.46 28.72 -10.89
N ARG A 6 11.08 27.45 -10.75
CA ARG A 6 11.06 26.44 -11.80
C ARG A 6 9.62 26.06 -12.12
N HIS A 7 9.39 25.62 -13.34
CA HIS A 7 8.16 24.98 -13.75
C HIS A 7 8.32 23.45 -13.62
N ILE A 8 7.52 22.83 -12.76
CA ILE A 8 7.58 21.41 -12.47
C ILE A 8 6.32 20.72 -12.98
N ALA A 9 6.47 19.64 -13.74
CA ALA A 9 5.37 18.78 -14.15
C ALA A 9 5.39 17.49 -13.31
N ILE A 10 4.25 17.15 -12.71
CA ILE A 10 4.08 15.95 -11.88
C ILE A 10 3.02 15.06 -12.51
N VAL A 11 3.35 13.80 -12.75
CA VAL A 11 2.40 12.76 -13.21
C VAL A 11 2.04 11.86 -12.05
N GLY A 12 0.75 11.88 -11.69
CA GLY A 12 0.12 11.19 -10.59
C GLY A 12 -0.26 12.12 -9.43
N ALA A 13 -1.58 12.17 -9.12
CA ALA A 13 -2.17 12.96 -8.03
C ALA A 13 -2.48 12.10 -6.79
N GLY A 14 -1.73 11.02 -6.57
CA GLY A 14 -1.71 10.25 -5.32
C GLY A 14 -0.84 10.93 -4.26
N PHE A 15 -0.64 10.30 -3.09
CA PHE A 15 0.15 10.89 -1.99
C PHE A 15 1.56 11.32 -2.43
N SER A 16 2.29 10.50 -3.21
CA SER A 16 3.64 10.87 -3.66
C SER A 16 3.64 12.19 -4.43
N GLY A 17 2.82 12.28 -5.48
CA GLY A 17 2.78 13.47 -6.33
C GLY A 17 2.23 14.69 -5.59
N ALA A 18 1.18 14.52 -4.78
CA ALA A 18 0.56 15.60 -4.03
C ALA A 18 1.52 16.21 -2.98
N VAL A 19 2.22 15.37 -2.21
CA VAL A 19 3.20 15.83 -1.21
C VAL A 19 4.35 16.56 -1.89
N ILE A 20 4.90 16.01 -2.98
CA ILE A 20 5.98 16.66 -3.73
C ILE A 20 5.49 18.00 -4.32
N ALA A 21 4.27 18.02 -4.89
CA ALA A 21 3.69 19.25 -5.43
C ALA A 21 3.58 20.34 -4.37
N ARG A 22 3.03 20.00 -3.20
CA ARG A 22 2.83 20.95 -2.10
C ARG A 22 4.14 21.56 -1.62
N GLU A 23 5.11 20.75 -1.30
CA GLU A 23 6.38 21.20 -0.76
C GLU A 23 7.18 22.05 -1.78
N LEU A 24 7.15 21.67 -3.07
CA LEU A 24 7.78 22.47 -4.13
C LEU A 24 7.05 23.81 -4.36
N ALA A 25 5.73 23.83 -4.29
CA ALA A 25 4.95 25.05 -4.41
C ALA A 25 5.18 25.99 -3.20
N GLU A 26 5.25 25.47 -1.97
CA GLU A 26 5.64 26.23 -0.77
C GLU A 26 7.07 26.79 -0.87
N ALA A 27 7.97 26.12 -1.59
CA ALA A 27 9.31 26.61 -1.90
C ALA A 27 9.34 27.66 -3.04
N GLY A 28 8.18 28.05 -3.59
CA GLY A 28 8.05 29.11 -4.59
C GLY A 28 8.15 28.65 -6.05
N HIS A 29 8.04 27.35 -6.31
CA HIS A 29 7.99 26.79 -7.67
C HIS A 29 6.55 26.76 -8.19
N ARG A 30 6.39 26.76 -9.53
CA ARG A 30 5.12 26.49 -10.20
C ARG A 30 5.01 25.01 -10.50
N VAL A 31 3.89 24.39 -10.14
CA VAL A 31 3.67 22.96 -10.26
C VAL A 31 2.39 22.65 -11.02
N ASP A 32 2.49 21.91 -12.10
CA ASP A 32 1.35 21.34 -12.84
C ASP A 32 1.28 19.83 -12.56
N VAL A 33 0.16 19.39 -11.95
CA VAL A 33 -0.10 17.97 -11.58
C VAL A 33 -1.11 17.37 -12.55
N PHE A 34 -0.79 16.20 -13.10
CA PHE A 34 -1.64 15.48 -14.04
C PHE A 34 -1.97 14.09 -13.50
N ASP A 35 -3.22 13.65 -13.63
CA ASP A 35 -3.62 12.26 -13.35
C ASP A 35 -4.55 11.74 -14.44
N SER A 36 -4.41 10.47 -14.79
CA SER A 36 -5.28 9.81 -15.76
C SER A 36 -6.67 9.52 -15.22
N ARG A 37 -6.85 9.50 -13.90
CA ARG A 37 -8.13 9.34 -13.22
C ARG A 37 -8.89 10.65 -13.11
N SER A 38 -10.19 10.57 -12.91
CA SER A 38 -11.08 11.72 -12.65
C SER A 38 -11.06 12.23 -11.22
N HIS A 39 -10.19 11.66 -10.35
CA HIS A 39 -10.09 11.98 -8.93
C HIS A 39 -8.63 12.01 -8.47
N VAL A 40 -8.36 12.69 -7.38
CA VAL A 40 -7.08 12.67 -6.67
C VAL A 40 -6.99 11.49 -5.70
N ALA A 41 -5.90 11.37 -4.96
CA ALA A 41 -5.58 10.35 -3.97
C ALA A 41 -5.15 8.98 -4.54
N GLY A 42 -5.13 8.80 -5.86
CA GLY A 42 -4.66 7.53 -6.45
C GLY A 42 -5.42 6.32 -5.88
N ASN A 43 -4.70 5.26 -5.46
CA ASN A 43 -5.33 4.08 -4.85
C ASN A 43 -5.88 4.31 -3.43
N CYS A 44 -5.58 5.45 -2.80
CA CYS A 44 -6.17 5.83 -1.51
C CYS A 44 -7.50 6.58 -1.64
N HIS A 45 -8.06 6.68 -2.86
CA HIS A 45 -9.32 7.38 -3.09
C HIS A 45 -10.45 6.81 -2.24
N THR A 46 -11.17 7.71 -1.58
CA THR A 46 -12.37 7.42 -0.80
C THR A 46 -13.53 8.25 -1.31
N GLU A 47 -14.73 7.70 -1.26
CA GLU A 47 -15.97 8.42 -1.59
C GLU A 47 -17.11 7.98 -0.69
N ARG A 48 -18.18 8.77 -0.65
CA ARG A 48 -19.42 8.43 0.04
C ARG A 48 -20.34 7.64 -0.89
N GLN A 49 -20.80 6.49 -0.43
CA GLN A 49 -21.72 5.61 -1.19
C GLN A 49 -22.91 5.23 -0.30
N ASP A 50 -23.95 4.69 -0.86
CA ASP A 50 -25.17 4.10 -0.27
C ASP A 50 -25.37 4.31 1.24
N GLY A 51 -26.17 5.31 1.60
CA GLY A 51 -26.40 5.67 3.00
C GLY A 51 -25.25 6.47 3.62
N ASP A 52 -24.47 7.15 2.81
CA ASP A 52 -23.35 8.02 3.20
C ASP A 52 -22.16 7.28 3.84
N VAL A 53 -22.03 5.98 3.56
CA VAL A 53 -20.89 5.17 4.04
C VAL A 53 -19.62 5.61 3.32
N MET A 54 -18.55 5.89 4.08
CA MET A 54 -17.22 6.16 3.52
C MET A 54 -16.60 4.87 2.98
N VAL A 55 -16.44 4.80 1.67
CA VAL A 55 -15.89 3.63 0.97
C VAL A 55 -14.47 3.89 0.51
N HIS A 56 -13.57 2.97 0.77
CA HIS A 56 -12.22 2.93 0.20
C HIS A 56 -12.31 2.21 -1.16
N VAL A 57 -12.36 3.00 -2.24
CA VAL A 57 -12.75 2.52 -3.59
C VAL A 57 -11.80 1.45 -4.13
N TYR A 58 -10.53 1.55 -3.81
CA TYR A 58 -9.49 0.63 -4.26
C TYR A 58 -9.02 -0.33 -3.15
N GLY A 59 -9.94 -0.72 -2.27
CA GLY A 59 -9.64 -1.59 -1.13
C GLY A 59 -9.17 -0.84 0.12
N PRO A 60 -9.14 -1.51 1.27
CA PRO A 60 -8.92 -0.87 2.55
C PRO A 60 -7.51 -0.27 2.64
N HIS A 61 -7.47 0.99 3.05
CA HIS A 61 -6.25 1.73 3.35
C HIS A 61 -6.35 2.25 4.78
N ILE A 62 -5.44 1.82 5.64
CA ILE A 62 -5.34 2.25 7.03
C ILE A 62 -4.02 3.00 7.19
N PHE A 63 -4.08 4.23 7.66
CA PHE A 63 -2.89 5.00 7.95
C PHE A 63 -2.26 4.56 9.26
N HIS A 64 -0.98 4.22 9.20
CA HIS A 64 -0.17 3.90 10.37
C HIS A 64 1.26 4.36 10.14
N THR A 65 1.94 4.84 11.17
CA THR A 65 3.32 5.28 11.06
C THR A 65 4.05 5.28 12.40
N ALA A 66 5.36 5.07 12.36
CA ALA A 66 6.29 5.36 13.46
C ALA A 66 6.92 6.77 13.31
N HIS A 67 6.76 7.41 12.15
CA HIS A 67 7.37 8.70 11.84
C HIS A 67 6.48 9.86 12.33
N GLU A 68 6.89 10.51 13.41
CA GLU A 68 6.14 11.65 13.96
C GLU A 68 5.94 12.78 12.94
N HIS A 69 6.96 13.12 12.13
CA HIS A 69 6.84 14.17 11.12
C HIS A 69 5.81 13.84 10.03
N VAL A 70 5.64 12.56 9.66
CA VAL A 70 4.61 12.11 8.72
C VAL A 70 3.23 12.21 9.37
N TRP A 71 3.10 11.84 10.65
CA TRP A 71 1.88 12.03 11.41
C TRP A 71 1.47 13.50 11.51
N GLN A 72 2.42 14.38 11.82
CA GLN A 72 2.18 15.83 11.87
C GLN A 72 1.80 16.38 10.50
N TYR A 73 2.45 15.90 9.40
CA TYR A 73 2.12 16.28 8.03
C TYR A 73 0.67 15.97 7.69
N MET A 74 0.20 14.76 7.96
CA MET A 74 -1.19 14.36 7.70
C MET A 74 -2.20 15.24 8.47
N ASN A 75 -1.89 15.56 9.73
CA ASN A 75 -2.75 16.41 10.57
C ASN A 75 -2.78 17.90 10.13
N ARG A 76 -1.87 18.36 9.27
CA ARG A 76 -1.97 19.71 8.64
C ARG A 76 -3.16 19.77 7.67
N PHE A 77 -3.54 18.68 7.05
CA PHE A 77 -4.46 18.67 5.91
C PHE A 77 -5.80 18.00 6.20
N GLY A 78 -5.98 17.41 7.37
CA GLY A 78 -7.25 16.82 7.78
C GLY A 78 -7.23 16.28 9.21
N THR A 79 -8.41 15.94 9.71
CA THR A 79 -8.56 15.37 11.04
C THR A 79 -8.32 13.86 10.98
N MET A 80 -7.29 13.38 11.66
CA MET A 80 -6.96 11.96 11.78
C MET A 80 -7.65 11.36 13.01
N MET A 81 -8.60 10.46 12.78
CA MET A 81 -9.34 9.78 13.86
C MET A 81 -8.59 8.52 14.29
N PRO A 82 -8.31 8.34 15.58
CA PRO A 82 -7.65 7.13 16.08
C PRO A 82 -8.39 5.87 15.63
N TYR A 83 -7.68 4.93 15.04
CA TYR A 83 -8.26 3.68 14.56
C TYR A 83 -7.26 2.54 14.73
N ASN A 84 -7.61 1.57 15.58
CA ASN A 84 -6.83 0.35 15.75
C ASN A 84 -7.38 -0.73 14.80
N HIS A 85 -6.63 -1.05 13.77
CA HIS A 85 -7.04 -2.04 12.77
C HIS A 85 -7.00 -3.46 13.34
N LYS A 86 -8.13 -4.16 13.20
CA LYS A 86 -8.29 -5.56 13.58
C LYS A 86 -8.78 -6.36 12.38
N VAL A 87 -8.17 -7.52 12.16
CA VAL A 87 -8.52 -8.43 11.07
C VAL A 87 -9.00 -9.74 11.65
N LYS A 88 -10.09 -10.26 11.09
CA LYS A 88 -10.54 -11.63 11.35
C LYS A 88 -10.23 -12.51 10.16
N ALA A 89 -10.15 -13.82 10.39
CA ALA A 89 -9.98 -14.81 9.32
C ALA A 89 -10.93 -15.98 9.53
N THR A 90 -11.45 -16.51 8.43
CA THR A 90 -12.17 -17.79 8.46
C THR A 90 -11.30 -18.89 7.91
N THR A 91 -11.30 -20.01 8.58
CA THR A 91 -10.74 -21.27 8.10
C THR A 91 -11.46 -22.44 8.78
N GLN A 92 -11.69 -23.54 8.07
CA GLN A 92 -12.34 -24.75 8.59
C GLN A 92 -13.69 -24.48 9.28
N GLY A 93 -14.47 -23.52 8.76
CA GLY A 93 -15.78 -23.13 9.31
C GLY A 93 -15.75 -22.39 10.64
N LYS A 94 -14.60 -21.88 11.07
CA LYS A 94 -14.43 -21.11 12.32
C LYS A 94 -13.83 -19.74 12.01
N VAL A 95 -14.08 -18.79 12.91
CA VAL A 95 -13.52 -17.43 12.85
C VAL A 95 -12.41 -17.27 13.87
N PHE A 96 -11.29 -16.67 13.45
CA PHE A 96 -10.12 -16.42 14.27
C PHE A 96 -9.68 -14.96 14.20
N SER A 97 -8.91 -14.52 15.18
CA SER A 97 -8.29 -13.20 15.20
C SER A 97 -6.93 -13.23 14.52
N LEU A 98 -6.60 -12.19 13.73
CA LEU A 98 -5.28 -11.99 13.14
C LEU A 98 -4.67 -10.65 13.58
N PRO A 99 -3.34 -10.54 13.64
CA PRO A 99 -2.32 -11.58 13.38
C PRO A 99 -2.46 -12.75 14.36
N VAL A 100 -1.84 -13.89 14.02
CA VAL A 100 -1.85 -15.07 14.89
C VAL A 100 -1.34 -14.68 16.27
N ASN A 101 -2.19 -14.82 17.30
CA ASN A 101 -1.92 -14.40 18.66
C ASN A 101 -2.30 -15.51 19.65
N LEU A 102 -2.12 -15.28 20.95
CA LEU A 102 -2.38 -16.29 21.98
C LEU A 102 -3.83 -16.80 21.95
N LEU A 103 -4.80 -15.92 21.67
CA LEU A 103 -6.20 -16.33 21.50
C LEU A 103 -6.36 -17.26 20.29
N THR A 104 -5.78 -16.91 19.16
CA THR A 104 -5.81 -17.69 17.91
C THR A 104 -5.19 -19.06 18.13
N ILE A 105 -4.01 -19.13 18.77
CA ILE A 105 -3.29 -20.38 19.07
C ILE A 105 -4.17 -21.27 19.97
N ASN A 106 -4.64 -20.74 21.08
CA ASN A 106 -5.45 -21.49 22.03
C ASN A 106 -6.76 -22.00 21.40
N GLN A 107 -7.45 -21.15 20.64
CA GLN A 107 -8.69 -21.50 19.98
C GLN A 107 -8.47 -22.55 18.89
N PHE A 108 -7.41 -22.43 18.10
CA PHE A 108 -7.12 -23.33 16.98
C PHE A 108 -6.79 -24.74 17.47
N PHE A 109 -5.93 -24.86 18.49
CA PHE A 109 -5.49 -26.15 19.03
C PHE A 109 -6.37 -26.66 20.18
N GLY A 110 -7.41 -25.93 20.59
CA GLY A 110 -8.28 -26.32 21.71
C GLY A 110 -7.51 -26.37 23.05
N LYS A 111 -6.65 -25.39 23.30
CA LYS A 111 -5.76 -25.32 24.46
C LYS A 111 -6.05 -24.07 25.30
N THR A 112 -5.38 -23.99 26.45
CA THR A 112 -5.40 -22.85 27.37
C THR A 112 -3.97 -22.48 27.78
N PHE A 113 -3.08 -22.43 26.81
CA PHE A 113 -1.67 -22.12 27.04
C PHE A 113 -1.48 -20.73 27.63
N THR A 114 -0.55 -20.62 28.56
CA THR A 114 0.10 -19.37 28.93
C THR A 114 1.00 -18.87 27.78
N PRO A 115 1.48 -17.62 27.77
CA PRO A 115 2.42 -17.11 26.78
C PRO A 115 3.64 -18.03 26.55
N ALA A 116 4.29 -18.46 27.62
CA ALA A 116 5.50 -19.30 27.55
C ALA A 116 5.19 -20.72 27.02
N GLU A 117 4.06 -21.31 27.42
CA GLU A 117 3.63 -22.62 26.88
C GLU A 117 3.27 -22.54 25.40
N ALA A 118 2.61 -21.46 24.97
CA ALA A 118 2.28 -21.25 23.55
C ALA A 118 3.55 -21.08 22.72
N GLU A 119 4.52 -20.29 23.19
CA GLU A 119 5.81 -20.11 22.51
C GLU A 119 6.58 -21.42 22.38
N ALA A 120 6.68 -22.17 23.47
CA ALA A 120 7.32 -23.50 23.45
C ALA A 120 6.61 -24.48 22.52
N PHE A 121 5.27 -24.50 22.55
CA PHE A 121 4.48 -25.35 21.67
C PHE A 121 4.67 -24.99 20.19
N ILE A 122 4.52 -23.71 19.80
CA ILE A 122 4.72 -23.26 18.41
C ILE A 122 6.14 -23.56 17.94
N THR A 123 7.16 -23.33 18.78
CA THR A 123 8.54 -23.70 18.48
C THR A 123 8.68 -25.20 18.24
N SER A 124 7.97 -26.05 19.01
CA SER A 124 8.07 -27.51 18.89
C SER A 124 7.40 -28.09 17.64
N ILE A 125 6.37 -27.43 17.10
CA ILE A 125 5.66 -27.85 15.89
C ILE A 125 6.24 -27.23 14.62
N GLY A 126 7.05 -26.17 14.75
CA GLY A 126 7.80 -25.56 13.65
C GLY A 126 8.87 -26.50 13.10
N ASP A 127 9.06 -26.51 11.79
CA ASP A 127 10.07 -27.36 11.15
C ASP A 127 11.48 -26.78 11.34
N GLN A 128 12.14 -27.24 12.40
CA GLN A 128 13.50 -26.80 12.74
C GLN A 128 14.59 -27.38 11.82
N SER A 129 14.25 -28.31 10.91
CA SER A 129 15.20 -28.80 9.89
C SER A 129 15.48 -27.75 8.81
N ILE A 130 14.56 -26.78 8.64
CA ILE A 130 14.70 -25.64 7.75
C ILE A 130 15.58 -24.60 8.46
N THR A 131 16.88 -24.61 8.25
CA THR A 131 17.81 -23.69 8.91
C THR A 131 17.93 -22.33 8.22
N ASP A 132 17.75 -22.30 6.90
CA ASP A 132 17.82 -21.09 6.06
C ASP A 132 16.63 -21.04 5.08
N PRO A 133 15.47 -20.50 5.51
CA PRO A 133 14.26 -20.48 4.69
C PRO A 133 14.43 -19.55 3.49
N GLN A 134 14.30 -20.08 2.28
CA GLN A 134 14.41 -19.34 1.03
C GLN A 134 13.04 -18.84 0.53
N SER A 135 11.99 -19.61 0.81
CA SER A 135 10.63 -19.33 0.33
C SER A 135 9.68 -18.92 1.46
N PHE A 136 8.56 -18.29 1.06
CA PHE A 136 7.44 -18.01 1.96
C PHE A 136 6.97 -19.28 2.68
N ARG A 137 6.90 -20.41 1.95
CA ARG A 137 6.50 -21.71 2.52
C ARG A 137 7.49 -22.18 3.57
N ASP A 138 8.79 -22.16 3.28
CA ASP A 138 9.82 -22.59 4.24
C ASP A 138 9.76 -21.75 5.51
N GLN A 139 9.67 -20.42 5.35
CA GLN A 139 9.53 -19.50 6.49
C GLN A 139 8.27 -19.81 7.30
N GLY A 140 7.13 -20.09 6.64
CA GLY A 140 5.88 -20.43 7.31
C GLY A 140 5.97 -21.73 8.08
N LEU A 141 6.47 -22.81 7.47
CA LEU A 141 6.61 -24.10 8.11
C LEU A 141 7.54 -24.04 9.31
N ARG A 142 8.67 -23.32 9.18
CA ARG A 142 9.61 -23.13 10.28
C ARG A 142 9.00 -22.35 11.43
N PHE A 143 8.24 -21.29 11.13
CA PHE A 143 7.83 -20.26 12.08
C PHE A 143 6.54 -20.61 12.84
N VAL A 144 5.55 -21.18 12.17
CA VAL A 144 4.23 -21.48 12.77
C VAL A 144 3.85 -22.95 12.71
N GLY A 145 4.63 -23.78 12.05
CA GLY A 145 4.33 -25.19 11.83
C GLY A 145 3.29 -25.42 10.73
N PRO A 146 3.13 -26.69 10.29
CA PRO A 146 2.34 -27.03 9.10
C PRO A 146 0.85 -26.72 9.25
N GLU A 147 0.28 -26.89 10.44
CA GLU A 147 -1.17 -26.75 10.66
C GLU A 147 -1.61 -25.28 10.57
N LEU A 148 -0.94 -24.35 11.28
CA LEU A 148 -1.23 -22.94 11.20
C LEU A 148 -0.87 -22.36 9.83
N TYR A 149 0.23 -22.84 9.23
CA TYR A 149 0.61 -22.45 7.88
C TYR A 149 -0.49 -22.80 6.87
N ALA A 150 -0.97 -24.03 6.88
CA ALA A 150 -2.06 -24.45 5.98
C ALA A 150 -3.37 -23.68 6.23
N ALA A 151 -3.69 -23.39 7.48
CA ALA A 151 -4.95 -22.76 7.86
C ALA A 151 -5.00 -21.26 7.51
N PHE A 152 -3.91 -20.52 7.71
CA PHE A 152 -3.93 -19.04 7.64
C PHE A 152 -3.08 -18.42 6.53
N PHE A 153 -2.10 -19.18 5.99
CA PHE A 153 -1.12 -18.60 5.08
C PHE A 153 -1.16 -19.20 3.67
N ASP A 154 -1.17 -20.51 3.50
CA ASP A 154 -1.02 -21.15 2.19
C ASP A 154 -2.12 -20.74 1.21
N GLY A 155 -3.38 -21.03 1.53
CA GLY A 155 -4.50 -20.76 0.61
C GLY A 155 -4.73 -19.27 0.35
N TYR A 156 -4.57 -18.44 1.38
CA TYR A 156 -4.65 -16.98 1.22
C TYR A 156 -3.56 -16.46 0.29
N THR A 157 -2.31 -16.90 0.50
CA THR A 157 -1.15 -16.47 -0.29
C THR A 157 -1.27 -16.89 -1.75
N ARG A 158 -1.71 -18.13 -2.02
CA ARG A 158 -1.96 -18.61 -3.39
C ARG A 158 -2.99 -17.75 -4.12
N LYS A 159 -4.09 -17.38 -3.47
CA LYS A 159 -5.11 -16.47 -4.04
C LYS A 159 -4.56 -15.06 -4.26
N GLN A 160 -3.89 -14.51 -3.25
CA GLN A 160 -3.39 -13.13 -3.31
C GLN A 160 -2.30 -12.95 -4.37
N TRP A 161 -1.36 -13.88 -4.47
CA TRP A 161 -0.20 -13.77 -5.37
C TRP A 161 -0.37 -14.52 -6.69
N GLY A 162 -1.26 -15.51 -6.76
CA GLY A 162 -1.50 -16.31 -7.96
C GLY A 162 -0.34 -17.24 -8.34
N VAL A 163 0.59 -17.49 -7.41
CA VAL A 163 1.74 -18.37 -7.58
C VAL A 163 1.86 -19.31 -6.38
N ASP A 164 2.65 -20.38 -6.51
CA ASP A 164 2.96 -21.23 -5.38
C ASP A 164 3.80 -20.46 -4.33
N PRO A 165 3.48 -20.55 -3.03
CA PRO A 165 4.26 -19.92 -1.97
C PRO A 165 5.75 -20.31 -1.93
N VAL A 166 6.15 -21.38 -2.60
CA VAL A 166 7.57 -21.74 -2.82
C VAL A 166 8.29 -20.74 -3.73
N GLU A 167 7.57 -20.12 -4.65
CA GLU A 167 8.12 -19.12 -5.58
C GLU A 167 8.28 -17.72 -4.96
N LEU A 168 7.65 -17.49 -3.82
CA LEU A 168 7.70 -16.21 -3.11
C LEU A 168 8.87 -16.18 -2.13
N PRO A 169 9.62 -15.07 -2.01
CA PRO A 169 10.71 -14.95 -1.06
C PRO A 169 10.23 -15.00 0.40
N ALA A 170 11.03 -15.61 1.26
CA ALA A 170 10.77 -15.75 2.70
C ALA A 170 10.50 -14.39 3.40
N SER A 171 11.09 -13.30 2.90
CA SER A 171 10.95 -11.95 3.46
C SER A 171 9.51 -11.41 3.46
N ILE A 172 8.63 -11.94 2.61
CA ILE A 172 7.21 -11.56 2.59
C ILE A 172 6.53 -11.98 3.89
N LEU A 173 6.79 -13.20 4.38
CA LEU A 173 6.21 -13.70 5.63
C LEU A 173 6.87 -13.12 6.88
N ALA A 174 8.14 -12.72 6.79
CA ALA A 174 8.87 -12.16 7.93
C ALA A 174 8.21 -10.90 8.53
N ARG A 175 7.29 -10.28 7.79
CA ARG A 175 6.53 -9.10 8.23
C ARG A 175 5.28 -9.43 9.05
N LEU A 176 4.84 -10.69 9.10
CA LEU A 176 3.62 -11.09 9.80
C LEU A 176 3.99 -11.59 11.21
N PRO A 177 3.65 -10.86 12.28
CA PRO A 177 4.00 -11.26 13.62
C PRO A 177 3.16 -12.44 14.11
N VAL A 178 3.78 -13.35 14.84
CA VAL A 178 3.08 -14.23 15.80
C VAL A 178 3.25 -13.62 17.18
N ARG A 179 2.17 -13.51 17.93
CA ARG A 179 2.16 -12.87 19.26
C ARG A 179 1.77 -13.88 20.34
N PHE A 180 2.60 -13.99 21.36
CA PHE A 180 2.30 -14.81 22.54
C PHE A 180 1.62 -14.01 23.65
N ASN A 181 0.70 -13.14 23.23
CA ASN A 181 -0.20 -12.37 24.07
C ASN A 181 -1.55 -12.19 23.38
N TYR A 182 -2.52 -11.51 24.01
CA TYR A 182 -3.87 -11.30 23.45
C TYR A 182 -4.01 -10.04 22.60
N ASP A 183 -2.91 -9.39 22.22
CA ASP A 183 -2.97 -8.23 21.33
C ASP A 183 -3.32 -8.64 19.90
N ASP A 184 -4.49 -8.22 19.43
CA ASP A 184 -4.99 -8.43 18.06
C ASP A 184 -4.90 -7.20 17.16
N SER A 185 -4.13 -6.18 17.56
CA SER A 185 -3.83 -5.01 16.74
C SER A 185 -3.04 -5.44 15.50
N TYR A 186 -3.51 -5.08 14.31
CA TYR A 186 -2.85 -5.52 13.07
C TYR A 186 -1.47 -4.88 12.89
N PHE A 187 -1.35 -3.60 13.25
CA PHE A 187 -0.09 -2.84 13.20
C PHE A 187 0.49 -2.60 14.58
N ASN A 188 1.81 -2.36 14.63
CA ASN A 188 2.55 -2.06 15.87
C ASN A 188 2.97 -0.58 15.97
N HIS A 189 2.64 0.25 14.98
CA HIS A 189 3.04 1.64 14.94
C HIS A 189 2.27 2.47 15.98
N PRO A 190 2.92 3.48 16.61
CA PRO A 190 2.31 4.30 17.65
C PRO A 190 1.16 5.19 17.12
N TYR A 191 1.25 5.61 15.86
CA TYR A 191 0.21 6.42 15.22
C TYR A 191 -0.57 5.55 14.25
N GLN A 192 -1.86 5.35 14.53
CA GLN A 192 -2.78 4.57 13.69
C GLN A 192 -4.10 5.31 13.60
N ALA A 193 -4.57 5.59 12.40
CA ALA A 193 -5.76 6.41 12.21
C ALA A 193 -6.40 6.20 10.83
N ILE A 194 -7.62 6.67 10.69
CA ILE A 194 -8.29 6.91 9.42
C ILE A 194 -8.71 8.39 9.38
N PRO A 195 -8.56 9.08 8.24
CA PRO A 195 -9.06 10.44 8.12
C PRO A 195 -10.57 10.50 8.32
N ARG A 196 -11.05 11.44 9.15
CA ARG A 196 -12.48 11.58 9.48
C ARG A 196 -13.36 11.66 8.23
N ASP A 197 -12.92 12.39 7.22
CA ASP A 197 -13.69 12.66 6.02
C ASP A 197 -13.17 11.85 4.79
N GLY A 198 -12.28 10.87 5.04
CA GLY A 198 -11.61 10.06 4.02
C GLY A 198 -10.29 10.64 3.53
N TYR A 199 -9.55 9.86 2.72
CA TYR A 199 -8.23 10.26 2.21
C TYR A 199 -8.32 11.28 1.08
N THR A 200 -9.36 11.24 0.25
CA THR A 200 -9.51 12.15 -0.89
C THR A 200 -9.52 13.61 -0.49
N PRO A 201 -10.27 14.04 0.55
CA PRO A 201 -10.21 15.42 1.04
C PRO A 201 -8.82 15.82 1.54
N ILE A 202 -8.09 14.93 2.21
CA ILE A 202 -6.71 15.24 2.64
C ILE A 202 -5.81 15.53 1.45
N VAL A 203 -5.83 14.66 0.42
CA VAL A 203 -5.01 14.88 -0.78
C VAL A 203 -5.45 16.12 -1.55
N ALA A 204 -6.76 16.40 -1.61
CA ALA A 204 -7.26 17.64 -2.19
C ALA A 204 -6.74 18.87 -1.43
N ASN A 205 -6.74 18.86 -0.10
CA ASN A 205 -6.20 19.94 0.74
C ASN A 205 -4.67 20.08 0.59
N ILE A 206 -3.93 19.00 0.40
CA ILE A 206 -2.50 19.05 0.07
C ILE A 206 -2.29 19.77 -1.26
N LEU A 207 -3.11 19.51 -2.25
CA LEU A 207 -3.02 20.11 -3.59
C LEU A 207 -3.61 21.53 -3.67
N ASP A 208 -4.38 21.95 -2.68
CA ASP A 208 -4.97 23.29 -2.63
C ASP A 208 -3.91 24.34 -2.27
N HIS A 209 -3.21 24.83 -3.29
CA HIS A 209 -2.19 25.85 -3.17
C HIS A 209 -2.12 26.69 -4.45
N PRO A 210 -1.98 28.04 -4.37
CA PRO A 210 -1.98 28.91 -5.56
C PRO A 210 -0.86 28.62 -6.57
N GLY A 211 0.23 27.97 -6.15
CA GLY A 211 1.32 27.54 -7.02
C GLY A 211 1.09 26.20 -7.71
N ILE A 212 -0.05 25.54 -7.46
CA ILE A 212 -0.37 24.21 -8.00
C ILE A 212 -1.57 24.29 -8.95
N THR A 213 -1.44 23.69 -10.12
CA THR A 213 -2.56 23.46 -11.05
C THR A 213 -2.77 21.96 -11.21
N VAL A 214 -3.99 21.46 -10.97
CA VAL A 214 -4.33 20.04 -11.11
C VAL A 214 -5.20 19.81 -12.33
N THR A 215 -4.81 18.88 -13.19
CA THR A 215 -5.59 18.44 -14.36
C THR A 215 -5.83 16.94 -14.29
N LEU A 216 -7.08 16.56 -14.11
CA LEU A 216 -7.52 15.17 -13.99
C LEU A 216 -8.09 14.64 -15.31
N GLY A 217 -8.16 13.30 -15.45
CA GLY A 217 -8.68 12.62 -16.63
C GLY A 217 -7.77 12.70 -17.85
N VAL A 218 -6.47 12.98 -17.67
CA VAL A 218 -5.50 13.12 -18.75
C VAL A 218 -4.35 12.16 -18.60
N VAL A 219 -3.99 11.48 -19.69
CA VAL A 219 -2.79 10.66 -19.79
C VAL A 219 -1.67 11.50 -20.36
N LYS A 220 -0.52 11.54 -19.69
CA LYS A 220 0.69 12.22 -20.17
C LYS A 220 1.76 11.21 -20.56
N SER A 221 2.38 11.44 -21.69
CA SER A 221 3.60 10.77 -22.14
C SER A 221 4.84 11.60 -21.80
N ARG A 222 6.02 11.02 -21.95
CA ARG A 222 7.30 11.73 -21.82
C ARG A 222 7.35 13.00 -22.67
N ALA A 223 6.91 12.91 -23.95
CA ALA A 223 6.94 14.03 -24.88
C ALA A 223 6.04 15.21 -24.46
N ASP A 224 4.95 14.96 -23.76
CA ASP A 224 4.04 16.02 -23.25
C ASP A 224 4.64 16.86 -22.13
N LEU A 225 5.79 16.44 -21.59
CA LEU A 225 6.40 17.03 -20.38
C LEU A 225 7.72 17.79 -20.68
N GLU A 226 8.15 17.84 -21.93
CA GLU A 226 9.45 18.42 -22.34
C GLU A 226 9.59 19.92 -22.01
N ALA A 227 8.46 20.64 -21.86
CA ALA A 227 8.46 22.06 -21.52
C ALA A 227 8.71 22.37 -20.02
N ALA A 228 8.71 21.35 -19.17
CA ALA A 228 8.96 21.52 -17.74
C ALA A 228 10.48 21.56 -17.43
N ASP A 229 10.87 22.41 -16.48
CA ASP A 229 12.25 22.46 -15.99
C ASP A 229 12.64 21.16 -15.25
N HIS A 230 11.66 20.49 -14.65
CA HIS A 230 11.82 19.19 -13.98
C HIS A 230 10.53 18.38 -14.02
N VAL A 231 10.64 17.08 -14.15
CA VAL A 231 9.51 16.15 -14.15
C VAL A 231 9.54 15.27 -12.89
N VAL A 232 8.40 15.07 -12.26
CA VAL A 232 8.22 14.01 -11.25
C VAL A 232 7.24 12.98 -11.80
N TRP A 233 7.68 11.74 -11.88
CA TRP A 233 6.88 10.64 -12.41
C TRP A 233 6.51 9.66 -11.29
N SER A 234 5.23 9.58 -10.93
CA SER A 234 4.71 8.59 -9.96
C SER A 234 3.80 7.54 -10.58
N GLY A 235 3.65 7.54 -11.90
CA GLY A 235 3.05 6.45 -12.67
C GLY A 235 3.99 5.25 -12.82
N PRO A 236 3.56 4.14 -13.47
CA PRO A 236 4.42 2.99 -13.71
C PRO A 236 5.70 3.39 -14.46
N ILE A 237 6.85 2.93 -13.95
CA ILE A 237 8.16 3.30 -14.55
C ILE A 237 8.28 2.83 -16.00
N ASP A 238 7.78 1.64 -16.31
CA ASP A 238 7.77 1.08 -17.67
C ASP A 238 6.90 1.90 -18.64
N ALA A 239 5.82 2.51 -18.16
CA ALA A 239 4.96 3.37 -18.97
C ALA A 239 5.67 4.67 -19.40
N TYR A 240 6.58 5.21 -18.58
CA TYR A 240 7.39 6.37 -18.95
C TYR A 240 8.23 6.11 -20.20
N PHE A 241 8.71 4.88 -20.38
CA PHE A 241 9.49 4.42 -21.52
C PHE A 241 8.65 3.76 -22.61
N GLY A 242 7.32 3.91 -22.61
CA GLY A 242 6.45 3.31 -23.62
C GLY A 242 6.57 1.77 -23.65
N PHE A 243 6.96 1.14 -22.55
CA PHE A 243 7.10 -0.32 -22.40
C PHE A 243 8.20 -0.95 -23.28
N GLU A 244 9.25 -0.21 -23.62
CA GLU A 244 10.30 -0.65 -24.56
C GLU A 244 11.07 -1.91 -24.11
N HIS A 245 11.15 -2.17 -22.79
CA HIS A 245 11.71 -3.40 -22.20
C HIS A 245 10.64 -4.39 -21.77
N GLY A 246 9.39 -4.21 -22.23
CA GLY A 246 8.23 -5.00 -21.85
C GLY A 246 7.55 -4.47 -20.57
N ARG A 247 6.31 -4.92 -20.36
CA ARG A 247 5.52 -4.52 -19.18
C ARG A 247 6.03 -5.21 -17.93
N LEU A 248 6.16 -4.45 -16.84
CA LEU A 248 6.40 -4.98 -15.50
C LEU A 248 5.11 -5.64 -14.96
N GLY A 249 5.27 -6.72 -14.23
CA GLY A 249 4.15 -7.47 -13.68
C GLY A 249 3.55 -6.80 -12.44
N TYR A 250 2.22 -6.73 -12.41
CA TYR A 250 1.47 -6.27 -11.24
C TYR A 250 0.34 -7.23 -10.92
N ARG A 251 -0.04 -7.31 -9.64
CA ARG A 251 -1.35 -7.83 -9.26
C ARG A 251 -2.37 -6.70 -9.35
N THR A 252 -3.57 -7.04 -9.80
CA THR A 252 -4.76 -6.20 -9.73
C THR A 252 -5.80 -6.81 -8.81
N LEU A 253 -6.80 -6.01 -8.45
CA LEU A 253 -7.92 -6.42 -7.59
C LEU A 253 -9.23 -6.11 -8.29
N ASP A 254 -10.10 -7.09 -8.35
CA ASP A 254 -11.50 -6.90 -8.70
C ASP A 254 -12.36 -6.89 -7.42
N PHE A 255 -13.33 -6.00 -7.37
CA PHE A 255 -14.21 -5.86 -6.22
C PHE A 255 -15.68 -6.13 -6.63
N GLU A 256 -16.27 -7.15 -6.01
CA GLU A 256 -17.71 -7.35 -6.08
C GLU A 256 -18.35 -6.56 -4.94
N ARG A 257 -19.09 -5.50 -5.31
CA ARG A 257 -19.73 -4.58 -4.38
C ARG A 257 -21.12 -5.08 -4.03
N GLN A 258 -21.44 -5.09 -2.74
CA GLN A 258 -22.77 -5.39 -2.22
C GLN A 258 -23.20 -4.36 -1.18
N VAL A 259 -24.51 -4.19 -1.00
CA VAL A 259 -25.11 -3.29 -0.01
C VAL A 259 -26.07 -4.09 0.86
N HIS A 260 -25.99 -3.92 2.16
CA HIS A 260 -26.84 -4.61 3.13
C HIS A 260 -27.47 -3.62 4.12
N ASP A 261 -28.58 -4.01 4.73
CA ASP A 261 -29.14 -3.32 5.88
C ASP A 261 -28.47 -3.83 7.16
N GLY A 262 -28.12 -2.91 8.06
CA GLY A 262 -27.39 -3.24 9.29
C GLY A 262 -25.93 -3.62 9.09
N ASP A 263 -25.44 -4.61 9.84
CA ASP A 263 -24.10 -5.19 9.70
C ASP A 263 -24.16 -6.45 8.82
N PHE A 264 -23.09 -6.67 8.06
CA PHE A 264 -22.91 -7.89 7.27
C PHE A 264 -22.05 -8.92 8.03
N GLN A 265 -20.86 -8.54 8.46
CA GLN A 265 -19.88 -9.44 9.12
C GLN A 265 -19.45 -8.96 10.51
N GLY A 266 -19.82 -7.72 10.90
CA GLY A 266 -19.53 -7.15 12.21
C GLY A 266 -18.05 -6.80 12.46
N CYS A 267 -17.26 -6.69 11.42
CA CYS A 267 -15.86 -6.23 11.47
C CYS A 267 -15.42 -5.63 10.15
N ALA A 268 -14.39 -4.78 10.17
CA ALA A 268 -13.94 -4.09 8.98
C ALA A 268 -13.37 -5.05 7.90
N VAL A 269 -12.61 -6.06 8.31
CA VAL A 269 -11.95 -6.99 7.38
C VAL A 269 -12.03 -8.42 7.89
N MET A 270 -12.51 -9.30 7.01
CA MET A 270 -12.50 -10.76 7.20
C MET A 270 -11.73 -11.40 6.05
N ASN A 271 -10.64 -12.11 6.37
CA ASN A 271 -9.85 -12.88 5.41
C ASN A 271 -10.39 -14.31 5.27
N TYR A 272 -10.29 -14.86 4.08
CA TYR A 272 -10.74 -16.20 3.73
C TYR A 272 -9.54 -17.04 3.26
N GLY A 273 -9.06 -17.93 4.12
CA GLY A 273 -7.93 -18.83 3.83
C GLY A 273 -8.28 -20.04 2.98
N ASP A 274 -9.53 -20.52 3.08
CA ASP A 274 -9.95 -21.76 2.44
C ASP A 274 -9.86 -21.70 0.91
N PRO A 275 -9.27 -22.72 0.24
CA PRO A 275 -9.09 -22.72 -1.22
C PRO A 275 -10.42 -22.73 -2.01
N ASN A 276 -11.49 -23.25 -1.41
CA ASN A 276 -12.82 -23.32 -2.05
C ASN A 276 -13.56 -21.97 -2.06
N VAL A 277 -13.07 -20.97 -1.32
CA VAL A 277 -13.60 -19.61 -1.33
C VAL A 277 -12.80 -18.78 -2.34
N PRO A 278 -13.43 -18.24 -3.40
CA PRO A 278 -12.70 -17.64 -4.52
C PRO A 278 -12.08 -16.28 -4.20
N TYR A 279 -12.66 -15.52 -3.26
CA TYR A 279 -12.17 -14.22 -2.84
C TYR A 279 -11.13 -14.34 -1.69
N THR A 280 -10.28 -13.34 -1.56
CA THR A 280 -9.25 -13.29 -0.52
C THR A 280 -9.79 -12.74 0.80
N ARG A 281 -10.68 -11.73 0.71
CA ARG A 281 -11.29 -11.09 1.88
C ARG A 281 -12.61 -10.42 1.53
N ILE A 282 -13.37 -10.12 2.58
CA ILE A 282 -14.50 -9.21 2.52
C ILE A 282 -14.16 -8.00 3.39
N THR A 283 -14.33 -6.81 2.81
CA THR A 283 -14.21 -5.54 3.51
C THR A 283 -15.60 -4.99 3.77
N GLU A 284 -15.95 -4.66 5.01
CA GLU A 284 -17.17 -3.97 5.39
C GLU A 284 -16.84 -2.53 5.79
N HIS A 285 -17.12 -1.60 4.90
CA HIS A 285 -16.53 -0.26 4.92
C HIS A 285 -16.97 0.61 6.11
N LYS A 286 -18.22 0.50 6.60
CA LYS A 286 -18.69 1.35 7.70
C LYS A 286 -17.88 1.18 8.99
N HIS A 287 -17.24 0.03 9.19
CA HIS A 287 -16.43 -0.21 10.38
C HIS A 287 -15.08 0.53 10.39
N PHE A 288 -14.69 1.17 9.27
CA PHE A 288 -13.53 2.07 9.25
C PHE A 288 -13.83 3.43 9.87
N ALA A 289 -15.11 3.84 9.91
CA ALA A 289 -15.56 5.10 10.46
C ALA A 289 -16.41 4.88 11.72
N SER A 290 -15.81 4.36 12.79
CA SER A 290 -16.49 4.00 14.04
C SER A 290 -17.15 5.20 14.76
N TRP A 291 -16.85 6.42 14.35
CA TRP A 291 -17.47 7.67 14.83
C TRP A 291 -18.77 8.02 14.08
N GLU A 292 -19.15 7.24 13.08
CA GLU A 292 -20.37 7.42 12.28
C GLU A 292 -21.37 6.31 12.57
N THR A 293 -22.65 6.57 12.31
CA THR A 293 -23.72 5.58 12.43
C THR A 293 -24.47 5.48 11.11
N HIS A 294 -24.53 4.28 10.54
CA HIS A 294 -25.18 4.02 9.26
C HIS A 294 -26.20 2.91 9.38
N GLN A 295 -27.38 3.10 8.75
CA GLN A 295 -28.43 2.07 8.62
C GLN A 295 -28.05 1.00 7.60
N LYS A 296 -27.21 1.37 6.63
CA LYS A 296 -26.70 0.48 5.59
C LYS A 296 -25.21 0.24 5.76
N THR A 297 -24.74 -0.83 5.14
CA THR A 297 -23.32 -1.11 5.01
C THR A 297 -22.97 -1.46 3.57
N VAL A 298 -21.75 -1.11 3.16
CA VAL A 298 -21.19 -1.47 1.86
C VAL A 298 -20.08 -2.48 2.08
N THR A 299 -20.16 -3.61 1.39
CA THR A 299 -19.11 -4.64 1.41
C THR A 299 -18.47 -4.81 0.05
N TYR A 300 -17.17 -5.09 0.06
CA TYR A 300 -16.40 -5.49 -1.12
C TYR A 300 -15.84 -6.89 -0.93
N HIS A 301 -16.21 -7.82 -1.84
CA HIS A 301 -15.53 -9.10 -1.98
C HIS A 301 -14.34 -8.89 -2.92
N GLU A 302 -13.14 -9.20 -2.44
CA GLU A 302 -11.89 -8.89 -3.14
C GLU A 302 -11.31 -10.13 -3.82
N TYR A 303 -11.09 -10.02 -5.12
CA TYR A 303 -10.47 -11.06 -5.96
C TYR A 303 -9.15 -10.54 -6.49
N SER A 304 -8.06 -11.27 -6.25
CA SER A 304 -6.74 -10.90 -6.76
C SER A 304 -6.40 -11.70 -8.01
N ARG A 305 -5.93 -11.01 -9.06
CA ARG A 305 -5.45 -11.64 -10.29
C ARG A 305 -4.23 -10.91 -10.86
N LEU A 306 -3.59 -11.50 -11.87
CA LEU A 306 -2.56 -10.81 -12.63
C LEU A 306 -3.20 -9.63 -13.39
N ALA A 307 -2.54 -8.47 -13.38
CA ALA A 307 -3.02 -7.29 -14.07
C ALA A 307 -2.85 -7.42 -15.58
N ASP A 308 -3.92 -7.13 -16.31
CA ASP A 308 -3.90 -6.90 -17.74
C ASP A 308 -3.44 -5.45 -18.06
N PRO A 309 -3.08 -5.14 -19.31
CA PRO A 309 -2.54 -3.83 -19.69
C PRO A 309 -3.36 -2.60 -19.31
N ASN A 310 -4.68 -2.75 -19.16
CA ASN A 310 -5.61 -1.65 -18.85
C ASN A 310 -6.09 -1.67 -17.40
N ASP A 311 -5.62 -2.62 -16.61
CA ASP A 311 -5.99 -2.73 -15.20
C ASP A 311 -5.26 -1.72 -14.34
N VAL A 312 -5.84 -1.46 -13.17
CA VAL A 312 -5.19 -0.68 -12.11
C VAL A 312 -4.07 -1.53 -11.50
N PRO A 313 -2.82 -1.06 -11.51
CA PRO A 313 -1.72 -1.76 -10.86
C PRO A 313 -1.75 -1.53 -9.35
N TYR A 314 -1.88 -2.63 -8.56
CA TYR A 314 -1.90 -2.55 -7.10
C TYR A 314 -0.56 -2.95 -6.48
N TYR A 315 -0.11 -4.16 -6.78
CA TYR A 315 1.07 -4.73 -6.13
C TYR A 315 2.12 -5.13 -7.16
N PRO A 316 3.32 -4.53 -7.12
CA PRO A 316 4.43 -4.94 -7.98
C PRO A 316 4.82 -6.40 -7.72
N ILE A 317 4.95 -7.19 -8.78
CA ILE A 317 5.45 -8.56 -8.70
C ILE A 317 6.96 -8.51 -8.86
N ARG A 318 7.71 -8.74 -7.78
CA ARG A 318 9.18 -8.62 -7.75
C ARG A 318 9.87 -9.98 -7.76
N LEU A 319 9.47 -10.86 -8.67
CA LEU A 319 10.15 -12.12 -8.91
C LEU A 319 11.41 -11.91 -9.77
N VAL A 320 12.15 -12.98 -10.03
CA VAL A 320 13.46 -12.90 -10.72
C VAL A 320 13.36 -12.23 -12.09
N LYS A 321 12.32 -12.57 -12.86
CA LYS A 321 12.08 -11.99 -14.19
C LYS A 321 11.84 -10.49 -14.14
N GLU A 322 10.96 -10.06 -13.26
CA GLU A 322 10.59 -8.65 -13.11
C GLU A 322 11.76 -7.82 -12.57
N LYS A 323 12.61 -8.39 -11.72
CA LYS A 323 13.84 -7.72 -11.28
C LYS A 323 14.80 -7.46 -12.43
N GLY A 324 14.98 -8.43 -13.34
CA GLY A 324 15.81 -8.25 -14.54
C GLY A 324 15.26 -7.17 -15.49
N GLN A 325 13.93 -7.11 -15.68
CA GLN A 325 13.30 -6.04 -16.46
C GLN A 325 13.44 -4.68 -15.76
N LEU A 326 13.24 -4.62 -14.45
CA LEU A 326 13.42 -3.38 -13.68
C LEU A 326 14.85 -2.84 -13.81
N GLN A 327 15.87 -3.69 -13.76
CA GLN A 327 17.27 -3.28 -13.96
C GLN A 327 17.48 -2.57 -15.31
N GLN A 328 16.81 -3.02 -16.38
CA GLN A 328 16.89 -2.36 -17.68
C GLN A 328 16.28 -0.95 -17.62
N TYR A 329 15.10 -0.79 -17.02
CA TYR A 329 14.49 0.53 -16.84
C TYR A 329 15.32 1.45 -15.96
N VAL A 330 15.88 0.96 -14.87
CA VAL A 330 16.76 1.74 -13.98
C VAL A 330 18.04 2.18 -14.74
N HIS A 331 18.58 1.34 -15.61
CA HIS A 331 19.68 1.73 -16.48
C HIS A 331 19.29 2.87 -17.45
N GLU A 332 18.10 2.81 -18.07
CA GLU A 332 17.63 3.89 -18.94
C GLU A 332 17.38 5.19 -18.15
N VAL A 333 16.82 5.09 -16.96
CA VAL A 333 16.64 6.23 -16.05
C VAL A 333 17.97 6.92 -15.74
N GLY A 334 19.06 6.16 -15.57
CA GLY A 334 20.40 6.71 -15.32
C GLY A 334 20.96 7.59 -16.44
N LYS A 335 20.37 7.54 -17.64
CA LYS A 335 20.74 8.38 -18.79
C LYS A 335 19.94 9.70 -18.85
N LEU A 336 18.94 9.86 -17.99
CA LEU A 336 18.04 11.02 -17.98
C LEU A 336 18.56 12.08 -17.02
N SER A 337 18.21 13.32 -17.32
CA SER A 337 18.36 14.48 -16.44
C SER A 337 16.98 15.10 -16.21
N ASN A 338 16.85 15.92 -15.18
CA ASN A 338 15.63 16.69 -14.90
C ASN A 338 14.37 15.83 -14.66
N ILE A 339 14.55 14.62 -14.08
CA ILE A 339 13.44 13.76 -13.71
C ILE A 339 13.67 13.10 -12.35
N THR A 340 12.58 12.88 -11.63
CA THR A 340 12.53 12.10 -10.40
C THR A 340 11.38 11.09 -10.47
N PHE A 341 11.68 9.84 -10.26
CA PHE A 341 10.68 8.78 -10.10
C PHE A 341 10.34 8.62 -8.63
N ALA A 342 9.06 8.62 -8.31
CA ALA A 342 8.57 8.58 -6.92
C ALA A 342 7.37 7.64 -6.76
N GLY A 343 7.14 7.20 -5.52
CA GLY A 343 5.99 6.40 -5.15
C GLY A 343 6.07 4.95 -5.61
N ARG A 344 5.03 4.19 -5.29
CA ARG A 344 4.96 2.73 -5.50
C ARG A 344 5.20 2.32 -6.95
N LEU A 345 4.57 2.99 -7.91
CA LEU A 345 4.64 2.62 -9.32
C LEU A 345 5.90 3.18 -9.99
N GLY A 346 6.30 4.41 -9.65
CA GLY A 346 7.49 5.04 -10.19
C GLY A 346 8.80 4.37 -9.75
N THR A 347 8.79 3.70 -8.61
CA THR A 347 9.94 2.94 -8.08
C THR A 347 9.74 1.42 -8.17
N TYR A 348 8.59 0.96 -8.67
CA TYR A 348 8.22 -0.46 -8.71
C TYR A 348 8.44 -1.17 -7.35
N ARG A 349 8.07 -0.52 -6.24
CA ARG A 349 8.23 -1.02 -4.86
C ARG A 349 6.88 -1.09 -4.16
N TYR A 350 6.72 -2.07 -3.27
CA TYR A 350 5.59 -2.08 -2.36
C TYR A 350 5.85 -1.07 -1.23
N LEU A 351 5.06 -0.01 -1.18
CA LEU A 351 5.20 1.06 -0.20
C LEU A 351 3.88 1.25 0.56
N ASP A 352 3.96 1.36 1.87
CA ASP A 352 2.86 1.83 2.69
C ASP A 352 2.70 3.36 2.55
N MET A 353 1.54 3.90 2.95
CA MET A 353 1.25 5.33 2.78
C MET A 353 2.25 6.22 3.52
N ASP A 354 2.64 5.84 4.72
CA ASP A 354 3.59 6.61 5.52
C ASP A 354 4.98 6.64 4.90
N VAL A 355 5.48 5.50 4.43
CA VAL A 355 6.74 5.42 3.70
C VAL A 355 6.67 6.24 2.41
N THR A 356 5.56 6.19 1.69
CA THR A 356 5.32 6.99 0.49
C THR A 356 5.43 8.49 0.78
N ILE A 357 4.82 8.97 1.86
CA ILE A 357 4.88 10.39 2.27
C ILE A 357 6.29 10.73 2.77
N HIS A 358 6.90 9.87 3.57
CA HIS A 358 8.27 10.08 4.07
C HIS A 358 9.28 10.24 2.94
N GLU A 359 9.23 9.34 1.94
CA GLU A 359 10.11 9.38 0.78
C GLU A 359 9.83 10.60 -0.11
N ALA A 360 8.56 10.99 -0.27
CA ALA A 360 8.19 12.19 -1.02
C ALA A 360 8.77 13.47 -0.38
N LEU A 361 8.65 13.61 0.94
CA LEU A 361 9.27 14.71 1.70
C LEU A 361 10.79 14.69 1.58
N GLY A 362 11.40 13.50 1.58
CA GLY A 362 12.84 13.30 1.37
C GLY A 362 13.28 13.70 -0.04
N ALA A 363 12.52 13.32 -1.06
CA ALA A 363 12.79 13.66 -2.45
C ALA A 363 12.79 15.18 -2.68
N VAL A 364 11.82 15.90 -2.10
CA VAL A 364 11.79 17.37 -2.22
C VAL A 364 13.00 18.00 -1.56
N ARG A 365 13.38 17.57 -0.36
CA ARG A 365 14.60 18.10 0.29
C ARG A 365 15.85 17.89 -0.58
N ALA A 366 15.98 16.70 -1.19
CA ALA A 366 17.08 16.40 -2.09
C ALA A 366 17.06 17.27 -3.35
N LEU A 367 15.89 17.48 -3.97
CA LEU A 367 15.71 18.34 -5.12
C LEU A 367 16.11 19.79 -4.82
N LEU A 368 15.57 20.38 -3.76
CA LEU A 368 15.86 21.76 -3.37
C LEU A 368 17.35 21.94 -3.07
N THR A 369 17.93 21.01 -2.32
CA THR A 369 19.38 21.05 -2.02
C THR A 369 20.24 20.97 -3.29
N ALA A 370 19.89 20.10 -4.23
CA ALA A 370 20.60 19.96 -5.49
C ALA A 370 20.50 21.25 -6.34
N TRP A 371 19.31 21.85 -6.40
CA TRP A 371 19.12 23.10 -7.15
C TRP A 371 19.78 24.32 -6.51
N GLU A 372 19.82 24.39 -5.18
CA GLU A 372 20.56 25.45 -4.45
C GLU A 372 22.07 25.37 -4.69
N ASN A 373 22.63 24.19 -4.80
CA ASN A 373 24.05 23.94 -4.99
C ASN A 373 24.47 23.75 -6.46
N ASP A 374 23.52 23.86 -7.41
CA ASP A 374 23.75 23.60 -8.83
C ASP A 374 24.38 22.24 -9.11
N THR A 375 23.91 21.21 -8.40
CA THR A 375 24.37 19.83 -8.52
C THR A 375 23.34 18.98 -9.25
N ALA A 376 23.79 17.84 -9.79
CA ALA A 376 22.90 16.89 -10.47
C ALA A 376 21.85 16.32 -9.49
N VAL A 377 20.61 16.22 -9.97
CA VAL A 377 19.52 15.60 -9.26
C VAL A 377 19.57 14.09 -9.46
N SER A 378 19.50 13.31 -8.38
CA SER A 378 19.30 11.86 -8.48
C SER A 378 17.88 11.56 -8.98
N PRO A 379 17.71 10.71 -9.98
CA PRO A 379 16.37 10.33 -10.47
C PRO A 379 15.58 9.47 -9.48
N PHE A 380 16.23 8.90 -8.48
CA PHE A 380 15.60 8.17 -7.38
C PHE A 380 16.12 8.70 -6.04
N SER A 381 15.21 8.93 -5.10
CA SER A 381 15.57 9.25 -3.71
C SER A 381 15.96 8.01 -2.91
N VAL A 382 15.48 6.84 -3.33
CA VAL A 382 15.78 5.52 -2.76
C VAL A 382 16.00 4.54 -3.92
N ASP A 383 17.03 3.71 -3.82
CA ASP A 383 17.32 2.70 -4.84
C ASP A 383 16.13 1.76 -5.04
N PRO A 384 15.59 1.63 -6.26
CA PRO A 384 14.45 0.77 -6.55
C PRO A 384 14.79 -0.72 -6.72
N LEU A 385 16.09 -1.13 -6.80
CA LEU A 385 16.54 -2.51 -7.03
C LEU A 385 16.59 -3.39 -5.78
#